data_bdacf11c90dcb2cb6d02843caafd0d76
#
_entry.id   bdacf11c90dcb2cb6d02843caafd0d76
#
_cell.length_a   1.000
_cell.length_b   1.000
_cell.length_c   1.000
_cell.angle_alpha   90.00
_cell.angle_beta   90.00
_cell.angle_gamma   90.00
#
_symmetry.space_group_name_H-M   'P 1'
#
loop_
_entity.id
_entity.type
_entity.pdbx_description
1 polymer ?
#
loop_
_entity_poly.entity_id
_entity_poly.type
_entity_poly.pdbx_seq_one_letter_code
_entity_poly.pdbx_strand_id
1 'polypeptide(L)'
;RFGSNKLLHIWQGKMLYRHTLDMLSDIVSSRKINEDIDYDITLTVVTQYDRIIADLDGRKDINTVFCGDSRLGASYTIKAGINSLMGRLKKDDWLLFIVADQPYLSEKTILKFIEAASQDKKSEDYKMLLANGEKNNGDYENILSEEKNSKDYKVFSARYRAKAGNPCMFSCELIPELLELSGDSGGRKVAKRHECFYIDVEDGKELFDIDSEKDINIYSQD
;
A
#
# COMPACT_ATOMS: atom_id res chain seq x y z
N ARG A 1 1.08 -15.59 18.98
CA ARG A 1 0.24 -14.37 19.04
C ARG A 1 0.88 -13.41 20.02
N PHE A 2 0.97 -12.12 19.69
CA PHE A 2 1.30 -11.08 20.64
C PHE A 2 0.25 -11.10 21.75
N GLY A 3 0.66 -11.09 23.01
CA GLY A 3 -0.25 -10.94 24.16
C GLY A 3 -0.85 -9.54 24.30
N SER A 4 -0.40 -8.60 23.44
CA SER A 4 -0.78 -7.19 23.37
C SER A 4 -0.92 -6.74 21.92
N ASN A 5 -1.28 -5.47 21.69
CA ASN A 5 -1.33 -4.91 20.35
C ASN A 5 0.08 -4.84 19.70
N LYS A 6 0.32 -5.67 18.70
CA LYS A 6 1.61 -5.76 17.99
C LYS A 6 2.07 -4.42 17.39
N LEU A 7 1.14 -3.58 16.93
CA LEU A 7 1.45 -2.29 16.32
C LEU A 7 2.11 -1.30 17.29
N LEU A 8 1.83 -1.44 18.60
CA LEU A 8 2.42 -0.62 19.65
C LEU A 8 3.70 -1.21 20.23
N HIS A 9 4.12 -2.39 19.77
CA HIS A 9 5.38 -2.99 20.21
C HIS A 9 6.57 -2.19 19.66
N ILE A 10 7.58 -2.01 20.50
CA ILE A 10 8.82 -1.36 20.08
C ILE A 10 9.67 -2.37 19.30
N TRP A 11 9.95 -2.04 18.07
CA TRP A 11 10.80 -2.80 17.17
C TRP A 11 11.84 -1.86 16.55
N GLN A 12 13.11 -2.22 16.64
CA GLN A 12 14.23 -1.36 16.15
C GLN A 12 14.10 0.12 16.57
N GLY A 13 13.76 0.34 17.86
CA GLY A 13 13.76 1.67 18.48
C GLY A 13 12.47 2.49 18.32
N LYS A 14 11.47 2.05 17.54
CA LYS A 14 10.17 2.72 17.42
C LYS A 14 9.00 1.74 17.35
N MET A 15 7.77 2.22 17.57
CA MET A 15 6.57 1.38 17.48
C MET A 15 6.45 0.80 16.07
N LEU A 16 6.03 -0.46 15.98
CA LEU A 16 5.98 -1.21 14.71
C LEU A 16 5.26 -0.44 13.61
N TYR A 17 4.08 0.11 13.87
CA TYR A 17 3.30 0.85 12.88
C TYR A 17 4.00 2.12 12.37
N ARG A 18 4.90 2.70 13.16
CA ARG A 18 5.65 3.91 12.80
C ARG A 18 6.66 3.69 11.68
N HIS A 19 7.17 2.46 11.50
CA HIS A 19 8.11 2.17 10.41
C HIS A 19 7.49 2.48 9.04
N THR A 20 6.31 1.93 8.78
CA THR A 20 5.59 2.17 7.53
C THR A 20 5.03 3.60 7.48
N LEU A 21 4.44 4.09 8.58
CA LEU A 21 3.80 5.41 8.59
C LEU A 21 4.78 6.55 8.37
N ASP A 22 5.93 6.53 9.05
CA ASP A 22 6.93 7.60 8.92
C ASP A 22 7.49 7.65 7.50
N MET A 23 7.78 6.49 6.89
CA MET A 23 8.21 6.41 5.49
C MET A 23 7.16 6.99 4.54
N LEU A 24 5.88 6.69 4.73
CA LEU A 24 4.79 7.26 3.92
C LEU A 24 4.65 8.77 4.13
N SER A 25 4.77 9.25 5.37
CA SER A 25 4.74 10.66 5.69
C SER A 25 5.91 11.42 5.03
N ASP A 26 7.09 10.81 5.01
CA ASP A 26 8.26 11.37 4.33
C ASP A 26 8.05 11.47 2.81
N ILE A 27 7.44 10.46 2.18
CA ILE A 27 7.08 10.50 0.76
C ILE A 27 6.12 11.67 0.48
N VAL A 28 5.04 11.79 1.28
CA VAL A 28 4.04 12.85 1.10
C VAL A 28 4.64 14.24 1.33
N SER A 29 5.53 14.39 2.32
CA SER A 29 6.11 15.68 2.69
C SER A 29 7.24 16.13 1.78
N SER A 30 8.03 15.20 1.24
CA SER A 30 9.28 15.50 0.54
C SER A 30 9.09 15.93 -0.92
N ARG A 31 7.87 15.88 -1.47
CA ARG A 31 7.64 16.07 -2.91
C ARG A 31 8.65 15.30 -3.79
N LYS A 32 9.16 14.18 -3.27
CA LYS A 32 10.11 13.28 -3.99
C LYS A 32 9.51 12.67 -5.25
N ILE A 33 8.21 12.87 -5.45
CA ILE A 33 7.51 12.59 -6.66
C ILE A 33 7.93 13.68 -7.64
N ASN A 34 8.49 13.30 -8.77
CA ASN A 34 9.02 14.17 -9.83
C ASN A 34 8.24 15.50 -9.94
N GLU A 35 8.95 16.64 -10.01
CA GLU A 35 8.35 17.98 -10.14
C GLU A 35 7.37 18.12 -11.32
N ASP A 36 7.42 17.19 -12.28
CA ASP A 36 6.55 17.12 -13.46
C ASP A 36 5.18 16.46 -13.21
N ILE A 37 4.93 15.91 -12.00
CA ILE A 37 3.72 15.15 -11.71
C ILE A 37 3.03 15.79 -10.50
N ASP A 38 1.93 16.49 -10.79
CA ASP A 38 1.09 17.13 -9.77
C ASP A 38 0.13 16.10 -9.16
N TYR A 39 0.54 15.50 -8.01
CA TYR A 39 -0.32 14.63 -7.22
C TYR A 39 -0.74 15.29 -5.93
N ASP A 40 -2.03 15.20 -5.65
CA ASP A 40 -2.57 15.46 -4.32
C ASP A 40 -2.70 14.12 -3.57
N ILE A 41 -1.72 13.82 -2.72
CA ILE A 41 -1.70 12.59 -1.92
C ILE A 41 -2.24 12.86 -0.54
N THR A 42 -3.32 12.17 -0.18
CA THR A 42 -3.87 12.18 1.19
C THR A 42 -3.48 10.91 1.92
N LEU A 43 -2.72 11.05 3.01
CA LEU A 43 -2.38 9.95 3.92
C LEU A 43 -3.47 9.81 4.98
N THR A 44 -4.11 8.62 5.04
CA THR A 44 -5.17 8.31 6.01
C THR A 44 -4.80 7.11 6.84
N VAL A 45 -4.82 7.26 8.16
CA VAL A 45 -4.64 6.16 9.13
C VAL A 45 -5.98 5.79 9.72
N VAL A 46 -6.41 4.54 9.52
CA VAL A 46 -7.64 3.99 10.11
C VAL A 46 -7.26 3.02 11.20
N THR A 47 -7.73 3.26 12.42
CA THR A 47 -7.36 2.43 13.57
C THR A 47 -8.49 2.33 14.60
N GLN A 48 -8.50 1.22 15.36
CA GLN A 48 -9.38 1.03 16.52
C GLN A 48 -8.69 1.38 17.85
N TYR A 49 -7.45 1.85 17.82
CA TYR A 49 -6.63 2.03 19.01
C TYR A 49 -6.49 3.51 19.37
N ASP A 50 -7.12 3.92 20.46
CA ASP A 50 -7.06 5.31 20.98
C ASP A 50 -5.62 5.79 21.18
N ARG A 51 -4.71 4.89 21.56
CA ARG A 51 -3.30 5.23 21.72
C ARG A 51 -2.63 5.66 20.41
N ILE A 52 -3.00 5.04 19.28
CA ILE A 52 -2.50 5.46 17.96
C ILE A 52 -3.14 6.80 17.57
N ILE A 53 -4.45 6.98 17.85
CA ILE A 53 -5.12 8.27 17.64
C ILE A 53 -4.41 9.38 18.41
N ALA A 54 -4.16 9.18 19.71
CA ALA A 54 -3.48 10.16 20.57
C ALA A 54 -2.04 10.43 20.13
N ASP A 55 -1.32 9.42 19.63
CA ASP A 55 0.05 9.55 19.14
C ASP A 55 0.14 10.33 17.82
N LEU A 56 -0.94 10.37 17.05
CA LEU A 56 -1.06 11.10 15.79
C LEU A 56 -1.77 12.45 15.93
N ASP A 57 -2.22 12.79 17.14
CA ASP A 57 -2.90 14.05 17.39
C ASP A 57 -2.02 15.25 17.03
N GLY A 58 -2.60 16.23 16.35
CA GLY A 58 -1.88 17.41 15.87
C GLY A 58 -1.07 17.22 14.57
N ARG A 59 -0.96 16.00 14.03
CA ARG A 59 -0.33 15.75 12.73
C ARG A 59 -1.27 16.24 11.61
N LYS A 60 -0.87 17.30 10.90
CA LYS A 60 -1.66 17.90 9.81
C LYS A 60 -1.50 17.18 8.47
N ASP A 61 -0.45 16.41 8.34
CA ASP A 61 -0.10 15.59 7.17
C ASP A 61 -0.84 14.26 7.12
N ILE A 62 -1.55 13.90 8.21
CA ILE A 62 -2.23 12.62 8.36
C ILE A 62 -3.70 12.84 8.69
N ASN A 63 -4.59 12.27 7.90
CA ASN A 63 -6.00 12.14 8.25
C ASN A 63 -6.19 10.90 9.14
N THR A 64 -6.61 11.08 10.40
CA THR A 64 -6.76 9.98 11.34
C THR A 64 -8.22 9.66 11.54
N VAL A 65 -8.58 8.37 11.37
CA VAL A 65 -9.95 7.86 11.46
C VAL A 65 -10.04 6.78 12.52
N PHE A 66 -10.84 7.02 13.56
CA PHE A 66 -11.16 5.97 14.54
C PHE A 66 -12.22 5.03 13.99
N CYS A 67 -11.96 3.72 14.03
CA CYS A 67 -12.90 2.68 13.63
C CYS A 67 -12.93 1.55 14.66
N GLY A 68 -13.81 1.64 15.65
CA GLY A 68 -13.98 0.61 16.69
C GLY A 68 -14.41 -0.75 16.15
N ASP A 69 -15.05 -0.77 14.97
CA ASP A 69 -15.49 -1.99 14.31
C ASP A 69 -14.40 -2.72 13.54
N SER A 70 -13.17 -2.17 13.44
CA SER A 70 -12.02 -2.87 12.83
C SER A 70 -11.75 -4.24 13.46
N ARG A 71 -12.13 -4.44 14.72
CA ARG A 71 -12.09 -5.73 15.42
C ARG A 71 -12.97 -6.81 14.80
N LEU A 72 -13.99 -6.42 14.04
CA LEU A 72 -14.94 -7.31 13.37
C LEU A 72 -14.43 -7.77 12.00
N GLY A 73 -13.31 -7.21 11.52
CA GLY A 73 -12.65 -7.61 10.30
C GLY A 73 -12.17 -6.46 9.43
N ALA A 74 -11.30 -6.78 8.47
CA ALA A 74 -10.64 -5.82 7.60
C ALA A 74 -11.61 -4.96 6.76
N SER A 75 -12.78 -5.50 6.40
CA SER A 75 -13.79 -4.75 5.63
C SER A 75 -14.27 -3.48 6.32
N TYR A 76 -14.36 -3.48 7.66
CA TYR A 76 -14.78 -2.30 8.41
C TYR A 76 -13.74 -1.19 8.36
N THR A 77 -12.45 -1.55 8.46
CA THR A 77 -11.34 -0.62 8.32
C THR A 77 -11.31 0.01 6.93
N ILE A 78 -11.44 -0.80 5.88
CA ILE A 78 -11.50 -0.34 4.49
C ILE A 78 -12.65 0.65 4.28
N LYS A 79 -13.86 0.28 4.72
CA LYS A 79 -15.05 1.13 4.58
C LYS A 79 -14.90 2.45 5.34
N ALA A 80 -14.38 2.43 6.57
CA ALA A 80 -14.17 3.63 7.35
C ALA A 80 -13.20 4.59 6.65
N GLY A 81 -12.10 4.08 6.09
CA GLY A 81 -11.14 4.85 5.31
C GLY A 81 -11.79 5.48 4.07
N ILE A 82 -12.48 4.67 3.25
CA ILE A 82 -13.17 5.15 2.05
C ILE A 82 -14.20 6.23 2.42
N ASN A 83 -15.06 5.98 3.40
CA ASN A 83 -16.11 6.91 3.80
C ASN A 83 -15.55 8.25 4.29
N SER A 84 -14.39 8.26 4.95
CA SER A 84 -13.73 9.50 5.39
C SER A 84 -13.25 10.37 4.22
N LEU A 85 -13.11 9.80 3.04
CA LEU A 85 -12.61 10.45 1.83
C LEU A 85 -13.69 10.74 0.77
N MET A 86 -14.91 10.17 0.90
CA MET A 86 -15.95 10.21 -0.12
C MET A 86 -16.24 11.60 -0.70
N GLY A 87 -16.15 12.66 0.11
CA GLY A 87 -16.35 14.03 -0.35
C GLY A 87 -15.20 14.65 -1.15
N ARG A 88 -14.05 13.96 -1.23
CA ARG A 88 -12.83 14.44 -1.89
C ARG A 88 -12.45 13.59 -3.10
N LEU A 89 -12.84 12.31 -3.12
CA LEU A 89 -12.47 11.36 -4.17
C LEU A 89 -13.14 11.69 -5.49
N LYS A 90 -12.36 11.63 -6.56
CA LYS A 90 -12.79 11.72 -7.95
C LYS A 90 -12.74 10.34 -8.60
N LYS A 91 -13.41 10.18 -9.73
CA LYS A 91 -13.47 8.90 -10.45
C LYS A 91 -12.09 8.38 -10.85
N ASP A 92 -11.20 9.29 -11.24
CA ASP A 92 -9.86 8.96 -11.75
C ASP A 92 -8.80 8.87 -10.64
N ASP A 93 -9.21 8.98 -9.37
CA ASP A 93 -8.31 8.79 -8.23
C ASP A 93 -8.08 7.30 -7.95
N TRP A 94 -7.05 7.06 -7.12
CA TRP A 94 -6.64 5.73 -6.71
C TRP A 94 -6.58 5.62 -5.20
N LEU A 95 -6.89 4.44 -4.69
CA LEU A 95 -6.82 4.08 -3.28
C LEU A 95 -5.72 3.05 -3.06
N LEU A 96 -4.61 3.44 -2.44
CA LEU A 96 -3.53 2.53 -2.05
C LEU A 96 -3.74 2.07 -0.61
N PHE A 97 -4.00 0.78 -0.43
CA PHE A 97 -4.12 0.16 0.89
C PHE A 97 -2.81 -0.47 1.32
N ILE A 98 -2.34 -0.04 2.49
CA ILE A 98 -1.08 -0.46 3.09
C ILE A 98 -1.37 -0.96 4.50
N VAL A 99 -0.77 -2.08 4.89
CA VAL A 99 -0.86 -2.61 6.25
C VAL A 99 0.30 -2.08 7.10
N ALA A 100 0.02 -1.81 8.37
CA ALA A 100 0.98 -1.13 9.25
C ALA A 100 1.95 -2.10 9.96
N ASP A 101 1.91 -3.38 9.65
CA ASP A 101 2.72 -4.45 10.22
C ASP A 101 3.75 -5.04 9.22
N GLN A 102 3.99 -4.33 8.12
CA GLN A 102 5.04 -4.61 7.13
C GLN A 102 6.18 -3.57 7.23
N PRO A 103 7.06 -3.66 8.24
CA PRO A 103 8.06 -2.61 8.49
C PRO A 103 9.20 -2.56 7.47
N TYR A 104 9.34 -3.59 6.64
CA TYR A 104 10.34 -3.67 5.58
C TYR A 104 9.87 -3.12 4.23
N LEU A 105 8.59 -2.70 4.14
CA LEU A 105 8.07 -2.08 2.93
C LEU A 105 8.92 -0.87 2.55
N SER A 106 9.41 -0.85 1.32
CA SER A 106 10.35 0.18 0.86
C SER A 106 9.63 1.38 0.23
N GLU A 107 10.26 2.56 0.36
CA GLU A 107 9.86 3.77 -0.36
C GLU A 107 9.80 3.51 -1.87
N LYS A 108 10.80 2.79 -2.42
CA LYS A 108 10.88 2.46 -3.85
C LYS A 108 9.65 1.72 -4.34
N THR A 109 9.14 0.76 -3.56
CA THR A 109 7.91 0.03 -3.90
C THR A 109 6.70 0.97 -3.94
N ILE A 110 6.57 1.88 -2.97
CA ILE A 110 5.46 2.85 -2.95
C ILE A 110 5.53 3.80 -4.15
N LEU A 111 6.71 4.30 -4.49
CA LEU A 111 6.90 5.17 -5.65
C LEU A 111 6.51 4.45 -6.95
N LYS A 112 6.83 3.16 -7.12
CA LYS A 112 6.38 2.37 -8.28
C LYS A 112 4.84 2.30 -8.38
N PHE A 113 4.11 2.20 -7.26
CA PHE A 113 2.64 2.26 -7.27
C PHE A 113 2.13 3.62 -7.73
N ILE A 114 2.70 4.70 -7.20
CA ILE A 114 2.33 6.07 -7.56
C ILE A 114 2.60 6.31 -9.04
N GLU A 115 3.76 5.93 -9.53
CA GLU A 115 4.13 6.04 -10.95
C GLU A 115 3.18 5.25 -11.85
N ALA A 116 2.85 4.00 -11.48
CA ALA A 116 1.93 3.18 -12.27
C ALA A 116 0.52 3.76 -12.35
N ALA A 117 0.06 4.43 -11.29
CA ALA A 117 -1.23 5.13 -11.27
C ALA A 117 -1.24 6.42 -12.11
N SER A 118 -0.08 7.04 -12.30
CA SER A 118 0.05 8.34 -12.97
C SER A 118 0.18 8.28 -14.49
N GLN A 119 0.30 7.12 -15.06
CA GLN A 119 0.66 6.92 -16.49
C GLN A 119 -0.30 7.54 -17.52
N ASP A 120 -0.92 8.67 -17.19
CA ASP A 120 -1.69 9.41 -18.18
C ASP A 120 -0.84 10.22 -19.16
N LYS A 121 0.48 10.38 -18.95
CA LYS A 121 1.21 11.36 -19.76
C LYS A 121 2.59 10.99 -20.35
N LYS A 122 3.32 9.95 -19.90
CA LYS A 122 4.67 9.66 -20.45
C LYS A 122 5.02 8.17 -20.49
N SER A 123 4.56 7.45 -21.52
CA SER A 123 4.82 6.01 -21.69
C SER A 123 6.29 5.65 -21.98
N GLU A 124 7.15 6.58 -22.39
CA GLU A 124 8.53 6.30 -22.79
C GLU A 124 9.50 6.27 -21.61
N ASP A 125 9.34 7.15 -20.62
CA ASP A 125 10.22 7.21 -19.44
C ASP A 125 10.06 5.98 -18.53
N TYR A 126 8.85 5.40 -18.47
CA TYR A 126 8.60 4.18 -17.70
C TYR A 126 9.24 2.94 -18.32
N LYS A 127 9.22 2.82 -19.66
CA LYS A 127 9.96 1.77 -20.37
C LYS A 127 11.47 1.85 -20.09
N MET A 128 12.00 3.04 -19.94
CA MET A 128 13.42 3.29 -19.67
C MET A 128 13.80 2.98 -18.21
N LEU A 129 12.91 3.23 -17.23
CA LEU A 129 13.10 2.87 -15.81
C LEU A 129 13.07 1.34 -15.60
N LEU A 130 12.16 0.63 -16.27
CA LEU A 130 12.12 -0.84 -16.26
C LEU A 130 13.33 -1.46 -16.97
N ALA A 131 13.87 -0.80 -18.00
CA ALA A 131 15.02 -1.29 -18.77
C ALA A 131 16.36 -1.09 -18.04
N ASN A 132 16.46 -0.13 -17.10
CA ASN A 132 17.67 0.16 -16.33
C ASN A 132 17.78 -0.66 -15.02
N GLY A 133 16.74 -1.42 -14.63
CA GLY A 133 16.84 -2.49 -13.65
C GLY A 133 17.60 -3.65 -14.27
N GLU A 134 18.78 -3.96 -13.73
CA GLU A 134 19.79 -4.89 -14.23
C GLU A 134 19.24 -6.13 -14.96
N LYS A 135 19.78 -6.37 -16.15
CA LYS A 135 19.58 -7.56 -16.98
C LYS A 135 19.91 -8.82 -16.18
N ASN A 136 18.88 -9.52 -15.70
CA ASN A 136 18.97 -10.92 -15.33
C ASN A 136 17.84 -11.71 -15.97
N ASN A 137 18.23 -12.30 -17.11
CA ASN A 137 17.76 -13.54 -17.73
C ASN A 137 16.26 -13.85 -17.88
N GLY A 138 15.80 -13.76 -19.10
CA GLY A 138 15.14 -14.89 -19.77
C GLY A 138 13.62 -14.92 -19.79
N ASP A 139 12.92 -14.33 -18.81
CA ASP A 139 11.46 -14.46 -18.69
C ASP A 139 10.67 -13.19 -19.06
N TYR A 140 11.35 -12.12 -19.44
CA TYR A 140 10.72 -10.83 -19.72
C TYR A 140 10.22 -10.65 -21.15
N GLU A 141 10.73 -11.43 -22.11
CA GLU A 141 10.30 -11.34 -23.52
C GLU A 141 8.86 -11.84 -23.76
N ASN A 142 8.33 -12.71 -22.91
CA ASN A 142 6.95 -13.19 -23.02
C ASN A 142 5.90 -12.24 -22.39
N ILE A 143 6.31 -11.24 -21.61
CA ILE A 143 5.40 -10.25 -21.00
C ILE A 143 5.17 -9.08 -21.94
N LEU A 144 6.08 -8.83 -22.88
CA LEU A 144 6.00 -7.75 -23.86
C LEU A 144 5.15 -8.06 -25.12
N SER A 145 4.63 -9.27 -25.26
CA SER A 145 3.88 -9.69 -26.45
C SER A 145 2.39 -9.33 -26.46
N GLU A 146 1.84 -8.90 -25.33
CA GLU A 146 0.52 -8.25 -25.26
C GLU A 146 0.69 -6.88 -24.62
N GLU A 147 0.71 -5.81 -25.41
CA GLU A 147 0.81 -4.40 -24.98
C GLU A 147 -0.43 -3.95 -24.21
N LYS A 148 -0.71 -4.56 -23.04
CA LYS A 148 -1.67 -4.00 -22.09
C LYS A 148 -0.97 -2.92 -21.31
N ASN A 149 -1.33 -1.66 -21.57
CA ASN A 149 -0.90 -0.52 -20.76
C ASN A 149 -1.44 -0.67 -19.33
N SER A 150 -0.70 -0.17 -18.31
CA SER A 150 -1.20 -0.10 -16.93
C SER A 150 -2.58 0.59 -16.84
N LYS A 151 -2.94 1.43 -17.79
CA LYS A 151 -4.25 2.09 -17.97
C LYS A 151 -5.45 1.13 -18.06
N ASP A 152 -5.24 -0.10 -18.51
CA ASP A 152 -6.31 -1.09 -18.66
C ASP A 152 -6.64 -1.79 -17.34
N TYR A 153 -5.79 -1.63 -16.33
CA TYR A 153 -5.95 -2.28 -15.04
C TYR A 153 -6.58 -1.34 -14.02
N LYS A 154 -7.49 -1.89 -13.23
CA LYS A 154 -8.15 -1.19 -12.11
C LYS A 154 -7.60 -1.61 -10.75
N VAL A 155 -6.69 -2.57 -10.74
CA VAL A 155 -6.08 -3.12 -9.54
C VAL A 155 -4.59 -3.30 -9.75
N PHE A 156 -3.78 -2.81 -8.81
CA PHE A 156 -2.35 -3.10 -8.71
C PHE A 156 -2.07 -3.82 -7.40
N SER A 157 -1.11 -4.73 -7.39
CA SER A 157 -0.73 -5.46 -6.18
C SER A 157 0.78 -5.69 -6.16
N ALA A 158 1.38 -5.55 -4.99
CA ALA A 158 2.76 -5.95 -4.80
C ALA A 158 2.94 -7.45 -5.00
N ARG A 159 4.06 -7.85 -5.60
CA ARG A 159 4.38 -9.25 -5.83
C ARG A 159 5.87 -9.51 -5.62
N TYR A 160 6.16 -10.63 -4.97
CA TYR A 160 7.50 -11.21 -4.95
C TYR A 160 7.45 -12.62 -5.54
N ARG A 161 8.12 -12.83 -6.68
CA ARG A 161 8.05 -14.09 -7.46
C ARG A 161 6.57 -14.43 -7.79
N ALA A 162 6.07 -15.59 -7.34
CA ALA A 162 4.67 -16.00 -7.57
C ALA A 162 3.68 -15.55 -6.47
N LYS A 163 4.14 -14.87 -5.41
CA LYS A 163 3.31 -14.48 -4.27
C LYS A 163 2.92 -13.02 -4.35
N ALA A 164 1.63 -12.74 -4.59
CA ALA A 164 1.06 -11.41 -4.49
C ALA A 164 0.61 -11.09 -3.05
N GLY A 165 0.69 -9.82 -2.66
CA GLY A 165 0.37 -9.34 -1.31
C GLY A 165 0.05 -7.84 -1.24
N ASN A 166 0.10 -7.31 -0.02
CA ASN A 166 0.05 -5.87 0.20
C ASN A 166 1.42 -5.25 -0.10
N PRO A 167 1.44 -3.97 -0.54
CA PRO A 167 0.31 -3.08 -0.81
C PRO A 167 -0.58 -3.52 -1.98
N CYS A 168 -1.86 -3.09 -1.93
CA CYS A 168 -2.79 -3.20 -3.04
C CYS A 168 -3.40 -1.83 -3.35
N MET A 169 -3.49 -1.47 -4.63
CA MET A 169 -4.08 -0.22 -5.09
C MET A 169 -5.30 -0.50 -5.98
N PHE A 170 -6.33 0.30 -5.82
CA PHE A 170 -7.58 0.18 -6.54
C PHE A 170 -7.99 1.51 -7.15
N SER A 171 -8.44 1.48 -8.41
CA SER A 171 -9.15 2.62 -9.00
C SER A 171 -10.41 2.95 -8.17
N CYS A 172 -10.74 4.22 -8.03
CA CYS A 172 -11.96 4.66 -7.36
C CYS A 172 -13.24 4.15 -8.05
N GLU A 173 -13.17 3.68 -9.29
CA GLU A 173 -14.29 2.98 -9.92
C GLU A 173 -14.70 1.70 -9.19
N LEU A 174 -13.79 1.08 -8.41
CA LEU A 174 -14.06 -0.13 -7.62
C LEU A 174 -14.54 0.15 -6.19
N ILE A 175 -14.77 1.41 -5.82
CA ILE A 175 -15.32 1.77 -4.52
C ILE A 175 -16.62 1.01 -4.20
N PRO A 176 -17.60 0.88 -5.11
CA PRO A 176 -18.81 0.12 -4.82
C PRO A 176 -18.51 -1.31 -4.37
N GLU A 177 -17.59 -2.03 -5.04
CA GLU A 177 -17.21 -3.39 -4.68
C GLU A 177 -16.46 -3.45 -3.34
N LEU A 178 -15.60 -2.46 -3.05
CA LEU A 178 -14.90 -2.36 -1.78
C LEU A 178 -15.86 -2.10 -0.61
N LEU A 179 -16.93 -1.33 -0.85
CA LEU A 179 -17.98 -1.07 0.14
C LEU A 179 -18.92 -2.26 0.35
N GLU A 180 -18.98 -3.23 -0.55
CA GLU A 180 -19.72 -4.50 -0.38
C GLU A 180 -18.97 -5.54 0.47
N LEU A 181 -17.68 -5.35 0.73
CA LEU A 181 -16.90 -6.26 1.58
C LEU A 181 -17.58 -6.44 2.95
N SER A 182 -17.45 -7.61 3.55
CA SER A 182 -18.03 -7.93 4.85
C SER A 182 -17.09 -8.81 5.69
N GLY A 183 -17.20 -8.68 7.01
CA GLY A 183 -16.41 -9.44 7.98
C GLY A 183 -14.91 -9.29 7.75
N ASP A 184 -14.15 -10.36 7.85
CA ASP A 184 -12.69 -10.36 7.69
C ASP A 184 -12.24 -10.44 6.21
N SER A 185 -13.06 -9.90 5.30
CA SER A 185 -12.72 -9.81 3.88
C SER A 185 -11.95 -8.52 3.62
N GLY A 186 -10.71 -8.63 3.16
CA GLY A 186 -9.88 -7.50 2.73
C GLY A 186 -9.99 -7.23 1.21
N GLY A 187 -9.29 -6.19 0.74
CA GLY A 187 -9.24 -5.77 -0.67
C GLY A 187 -8.86 -6.89 -1.64
N ARG A 188 -8.09 -7.89 -1.19
CA ARG A 188 -7.72 -9.08 -1.98
C ARG A 188 -8.94 -9.84 -2.54
N LYS A 189 -10.11 -9.78 -1.87
CA LYS A 189 -11.34 -10.40 -2.38
C LYS A 189 -11.86 -9.67 -3.61
N VAL A 190 -11.74 -8.35 -3.66
CA VAL A 190 -12.07 -7.55 -4.85
C VAL A 190 -11.00 -7.77 -5.92
N ALA A 191 -9.71 -7.68 -5.57
CA ALA A 191 -8.61 -7.87 -6.50
C ALA A 191 -8.71 -9.17 -7.31
N LYS A 192 -9.16 -10.28 -6.70
CA LYS A 192 -9.34 -11.56 -7.38
C LYS A 192 -10.43 -11.60 -8.46
N ARG A 193 -11.28 -10.59 -8.53
CA ARG A 193 -12.35 -10.48 -9.54
C ARG A 193 -11.91 -9.71 -10.78
N HIS A 194 -10.77 -9.04 -10.70
CA HIS A 194 -10.25 -8.17 -11.73
C HIS A 194 -8.88 -8.65 -12.19
N GLU A 195 -8.53 -8.30 -13.41
CA GLU A 195 -7.17 -8.43 -13.88
C GLU A 195 -6.27 -7.46 -13.07
N CYS A 196 -5.12 -7.97 -12.62
CA CYS A 196 -4.26 -7.25 -11.70
C CYS A 196 -2.91 -6.96 -12.36
N PHE A 197 -2.47 -5.71 -12.33
CA PHE A 197 -1.11 -5.34 -12.65
C PHE A 197 -0.22 -5.56 -11.43
N TYR A 198 0.88 -6.28 -11.62
CA TYR A 198 1.77 -6.62 -10.51
C TYR A 198 2.99 -5.70 -10.46
N ILE A 199 3.22 -5.13 -9.29
CA ILE A 199 4.42 -4.37 -8.95
C ILE A 199 5.40 -5.32 -8.27
N ASP A 200 6.45 -5.71 -8.95
CA ASP A 200 7.45 -6.62 -8.41
C ASP A 200 8.33 -5.88 -7.38
N VAL A 201 8.38 -6.44 -6.16
CA VAL A 201 9.27 -5.97 -5.09
C VAL A 201 10.63 -6.67 -5.20
N GLU A 202 11.68 -5.99 -4.75
CA GLU A 202 13.05 -6.47 -4.86
C GLU A 202 13.38 -7.53 -3.82
N ASP A 203 12.86 -7.35 -2.60
CA ASP A 203 13.05 -8.28 -1.49
C ASP A 203 11.70 -8.79 -0.98
N GLY A 204 11.57 -10.11 -0.84
CA GLY A 204 10.38 -10.73 -0.28
C GLY A 204 10.07 -10.31 1.17
N LYS A 205 11.05 -9.75 1.89
CA LYS A 205 10.85 -9.17 3.21
C LYS A 205 9.85 -8.02 3.19
N GLU A 206 9.74 -7.28 2.07
CA GLU A 206 8.78 -6.18 1.94
C GLU A 206 7.32 -6.61 2.10
N LEU A 207 7.01 -7.87 1.76
CA LEU A 207 5.66 -8.44 1.86
C LEU A 207 5.45 -9.26 3.15
N PHE A 208 6.34 -9.10 4.12
CA PHE A 208 6.30 -9.89 5.35
C PHE A 208 5.58 -9.15 6.46
N ASP A 209 4.51 -9.75 6.97
CA ASP A 209 3.76 -9.25 8.14
C ASP A 209 4.42 -9.75 9.42
N ILE A 210 4.69 -8.86 10.38
CA ILE A 210 5.10 -9.26 11.72
C ILE A 210 3.86 -9.68 12.51
N ASP A 211 3.66 -10.99 12.69
CA ASP A 211 2.49 -11.58 13.35
C ASP A 211 2.76 -12.12 14.76
N SER A 212 4.03 -12.32 15.10
CA SER A 212 4.43 -12.90 16.39
C SER A 212 5.74 -12.33 16.92
N GLU A 213 6.01 -12.52 18.21
CA GLU A 213 7.32 -12.15 18.80
C GLU A 213 8.48 -12.92 18.19
N LYS A 214 8.23 -14.11 17.63
CA LYS A 214 9.25 -14.87 16.90
C LYS A 214 9.69 -14.18 15.63
N ASP A 215 8.74 -13.54 14.93
CA ASP A 215 9.05 -12.80 13.69
C ASP A 215 9.96 -11.60 13.98
N ILE A 216 9.75 -10.94 15.13
CA ILE A 216 10.62 -9.87 15.61
C ILE A 216 12.06 -10.38 15.79
N ASN A 217 12.23 -11.55 16.44
CA ASN A 217 13.56 -12.07 16.75
C ASN A 217 14.33 -12.55 15.51
N ILE A 218 13.63 -13.07 14.50
CA ILE A 218 14.25 -13.56 13.26
C ILE A 218 14.88 -12.40 12.48
N TYR A 219 14.20 -11.24 12.44
CA TYR A 219 14.64 -10.10 11.63
C TYR A 219 15.36 -8.99 12.42
N SER A 220 15.58 -9.18 13.73
CA SER A 220 16.42 -8.27 14.54
C SER A 220 17.91 -8.61 14.48
N GLN A 221 18.32 -9.65 13.75
CA GLN A 221 19.71 -10.13 13.69
C GLN A 221 20.42 -9.72 12.38
N ASP A 222 19.75 -9.01 11.47
CA ASP A 222 20.33 -8.39 10.26
C ASP A 222 20.52 -6.87 10.48
#